data_2fa078cc56b5883da41a55fbbfddcb38
#
_entry.id   2fa078cc56b5883da41a55fbbfddcb38
#
_cell.length_a   1.000
_cell.length_b   1.000
_cell.length_c   1.000
_cell.angle_alpha   90.00
_cell.angle_beta   90.00
_cell.angle_gamma   90.00
#
_symmetry.space_group_name_H-M   'P 1'
#
loop_
_entity.id
_entity.type
_entity.pdbx_description
1 polymer ?
#
loop_
_entity_poly.entity_id
_entity_poly.type
_entity_poly.pdbx_seq_one_letter_code
_entity_poly.pdbx_strand_id
1 'polypeptide(L)'
;MLIRNSIVTFFILFVYSTSGHSIDVDSDYAFLVDYKTDQILFEKNSEIKIFPASMSKLMTLYILFDYLDRGVISMSDEFIVSENAWRKGGAMSDSSTMFAEVSSYISIENLIRGIIIQSGNDACIAVAEGLSGSEDLFAVEMNFFAKQLGMNQSNFKNSTGLHHEEHYTSSKDLVILSKALIKNFYQYYHFFSEKSFTWNNIFQSNRNNLLRDNIGVDGLKTGKTNESGFSMIVSSVSNDTRLIGIVGGLSSKDKRTSEMRKLINFGQKAFKRSLIFKNSEVIDKADVWGGNQSSVNLTIPKDISLLLDIRGRRFLNARYSFKEPIFAPIKKGDSIGKIVILNDNDIIVETILISNEDIGVKNIVGKAIGAARYLIN
;
A
#
# COMPACT_ATOMS: atom_id res chain seq x y z
N MET A 1 13.06 24.27 30.14
CA MET A 1 13.11 23.57 28.88
C MET A 1 11.82 23.93 28.14
N LEU A 2 11.94 24.90 27.22
CA LEU A 2 10.81 25.41 26.45
C LEU A 2 10.62 24.52 25.20
N ILE A 3 9.38 24.12 24.95
CA ILE A 3 9.01 23.50 23.67
C ILE A 3 8.64 24.63 22.72
N ARG A 4 9.47 24.88 21.71
CA ARG A 4 9.14 25.84 20.67
C ARG A 4 8.24 25.16 19.64
N ASN A 5 6.97 25.56 19.62
CA ASN A 5 6.02 25.22 18.59
C ASN A 5 5.93 26.42 17.62
N SER A 6 6.62 26.34 16.51
CA SER A 6 6.50 27.38 15.46
C SER A 6 5.50 26.88 14.41
N ILE A 7 4.47 27.68 14.17
CA ILE A 7 3.53 27.47 13.08
C ILE A 7 4.01 28.34 11.92
N VAL A 8 4.65 27.72 10.93
CA VAL A 8 4.92 28.38 9.66
C VAL A 8 3.76 28.05 8.73
N THR A 9 2.87 29.02 8.58
CA THR A 9 1.78 28.92 7.61
C THR A 9 2.32 29.37 6.25
N PHE A 10 2.67 28.42 5.39
CA PHE A 10 2.92 28.73 3.98
C PHE A 10 1.58 28.99 3.31
N PHE A 11 1.21 30.26 3.16
CA PHE A 11 0.09 30.67 2.31
C PHE A 11 0.52 30.55 0.85
N ILE A 12 0.25 29.44 0.21
CA ILE A 12 0.13 29.42 -1.25
C ILE A 12 -1.29 29.92 -1.56
N LEU A 13 -1.40 31.22 -1.65
CA LEU A 13 -2.66 31.90 -1.97
C LEU A 13 -2.93 31.72 -3.47
N PHE A 14 -3.82 30.81 -3.80
CA PHE A 14 -4.47 30.80 -5.10
C PHE A 14 -5.98 30.80 -4.88
N VAL A 15 -6.63 31.95 -5.12
CA VAL A 15 -8.08 32.08 -5.04
C VAL A 15 -8.74 31.49 -6.26
N TYR A 16 -9.56 30.46 -6.12
CA TYR A 16 -10.78 30.21 -6.89
C TYR A 16 -11.70 29.19 -6.22
N SER A 17 -12.93 29.44 -6.39
CA SER A 17 -14.22 28.77 -6.17
C SER A 17 -14.27 27.34 -5.63
N THR A 18 -15.00 27.23 -4.55
CA THR A 18 -15.54 26.04 -3.90
C THR A 18 -16.40 25.18 -4.82
N SER A 19 -15.88 24.06 -5.25
CA SER A 19 -16.60 22.81 -5.38
C SER A 19 -15.55 21.71 -5.52
N GLY A 20 -15.20 21.08 -4.39
CA GLY A 20 -14.49 19.81 -4.41
C GLY A 20 -15.34 18.86 -5.27
N HIS A 21 -14.83 18.45 -6.43
CA HIS A 21 -15.52 17.45 -7.23
C HIS A 21 -15.38 16.13 -6.48
N SER A 22 -16.37 15.84 -5.60
CA SER A 22 -16.56 14.48 -5.12
C SER A 22 -16.96 13.62 -6.31
N ILE A 23 -16.14 12.65 -6.63
CA ILE A 23 -16.57 11.58 -7.53
C ILE A 23 -17.60 10.76 -6.78
N ASP A 24 -18.74 10.48 -7.42
CA ASP A 24 -19.69 9.50 -6.92
C ASP A 24 -19.30 8.12 -7.46
N VAL A 25 -18.94 7.19 -6.57
CA VAL A 25 -18.65 5.79 -6.88
C VAL A 25 -19.81 4.95 -6.37
N ASP A 26 -20.56 4.37 -7.28
CA ASP A 26 -21.71 3.52 -6.97
C ASP A 26 -21.25 2.10 -6.59
N SER A 27 -20.71 2.00 -5.36
CA SER A 27 -20.21 0.77 -4.73
C SER A 27 -20.48 0.82 -3.22
N ASP A 28 -20.52 -0.34 -2.56
CA ASP A 28 -20.69 -0.39 -1.10
C ASP A 28 -19.45 0.12 -0.38
N TYR A 29 -18.30 -0.17 -0.95
CA TYR A 29 -17.01 0.32 -0.47
C TYR A 29 -16.08 0.64 -1.64
N ALA A 30 -15.25 1.67 -1.45
CA ALA A 30 -14.20 2.05 -2.38
C ALA A 30 -13.05 2.74 -1.66
N PHE A 31 -11.82 2.50 -2.12
CA PHE A 31 -10.63 3.12 -1.57
C PHE A 31 -9.60 3.34 -2.66
N LEU A 32 -8.97 4.51 -2.68
CA LEU A 32 -7.93 4.85 -3.64
C LEU A 32 -6.79 5.55 -2.94
N VAL A 33 -5.58 5.04 -3.11
CA VAL A 33 -4.37 5.60 -2.48
C VAL A 33 -3.23 5.79 -3.47
N ASP A 34 -2.37 6.75 -3.16
CA ASP A 34 -1.04 6.85 -3.76
C ASP A 34 -0.10 5.79 -3.16
N TYR A 35 0.45 4.94 -4.01
CA TYR A 35 1.38 3.88 -3.58
C TYR A 35 2.61 4.41 -2.84
N LYS A 36 3.14 5.56 -3.27
CA LYS A 36 4.41 6.12 -2.78
C LYS A 36 4.29 6.77 -1.41
N THR A 37 3.19 7.48 -1.15
CA THR A 37 3.04 8.35 0.02
C THR A 37 1.94 7.92 0.98
N ASP A 38 1.18 6.87 0.66
CA ASP A 38 -0.03 6.43 1.37
C ASP A 38 -1.16 7.47 1.41
N GLN A 39 -1.02 8.56 0.63
CA GLN A 39 -2.05 9.59 0.57
C GLN A 39 -3.36 9.02 0.06
N ILE A 40 -4.42 9.20 0.85
CA ILE A 40 -5.77 8.81 0.49
C ILE A 40 -6.33 9.82 -0.50
N LEU A 41 -6.75 9.35 -1.67
CA LEU A 41 -7.33 10.17 -2.74
C LEU A 41 -8.86 10.03 -2.80
N PHE A 42 -9.38 8.88 -2.39
CA PHE A 42 -10.81 8.61 -2.26
C PHE A 42 -11.05 7.54 -1.19
N GLU A 43 -12.10 7.72 -0.39
CA GLU A 43 -12.47 6.78 0.65
C GLU A 43 -13.99 6.69 0.79
N LYS A 44 -14.48 5.45 0.82
CA LYS A 44 -15.86 5.09 1.14
C LYS A 44 -15.83 3.75 1.87
N ASN A 45 -16.19 3.72 3.14
CA ASN A 45 -16.30 2.50 3.94
C ASN A 45 -15.02 1.62 3.90
N SER A 46 -13.83 2.22 4.00
CA SER A 46 -12.56 1.49 3.81
C SER A 46 -12.22 0.53 4.92
N GLU A 47 -12.73 0.74 6.13
CA GLU A 47 -12.42 -0.02 7.34
C GLU A 47 -13.52 -1.02 7.74
N ILE A 48 -14.65 -1.07 7.04
CA ILE A 48 -15.68 -2.06 7.32
C ILE A 48 -15.19 -3.47 7.01
N LYS A 49 -15.67 -4.44 7.78
CA LYS A 49 -15.44 -5.86 7.47
C LYS A 49 -16.21 -6.27 6.23
N ILE A 50 -15.52 -6.83 5.27
CA ILE A 50 -16.07 -7.34 4.02
C ILE A 50 -15.66 -8.79 3.82
N PHE A 51 -16.45 -9.55 3.07
CA PHE A 51 -16.03 -10.85 2.54
C PHE A 51 -15.14 -10.62 1.32
N PRO A 52 -13.84 -10.97 1.39
CA PRO A 52 -12.88 -10.64 0.31
C PRO A 52 -13.08 -11.42 -0.98
N ALA A 53 -13.80 -12.53 -0.93
CA ALA A 53 -13.89 -13.46 -2.05
C ALA A 53 -12.48 -13.79 -2.58
N SER A 54 -12.33 -13.98 -3.88
CA SER A 54 -11.04 -14.32 -4.49
C SER A 54 -9.95 -13.24 -4.39
N MET A 55 -10.20 -12.10 -3.77
CA MET A 55 -9.12 -11.16 -3.43
C MET A 55 -8.22 -11.70 -2.31
N SER A 56 -8.70 -12.67 -1.49
CA SER A 56 -7.90 -13.44 -0.53
C SER A 56 -6.67 -14.11 -1.15
N LYS A 57 -6.76 -14.46 -2.44
CA LYS A 57 -5.67 -15.08 -3.19
C LYS A 57 -4.42 -14.20 -3.31
N LEU A 58 -4.54 -12.90 -3.05
CA LEU A 58 -3.38 -12.03 -2.92
C LEU A 58 -2.52 -12.43 -1.72
N MET A 59 -3.12 -12.89 -0.60
CA MET A 59 -2.37 -13.41 0.54
C MET A 59 -1.74 -14.77 0.22
N THR A 60 -2.45 -15.63 -0.50
CA THR A 60 -1.90 -16.92 -0.97
C THR A 60 -0.67 -16.69 -1.86
N LEU A 61 -0.74 -15.73 -2.79
CA LEU A 61 0.39 -15.35 -3.63
C LEU A 61 1.51 -14.67 -2.83
N TYR A 62 1.18 -13.86 -1.83
CA TYR A 62 2.17 -13.22 -0.97
C TYR A 62 3.04 -14.25 -0.26
N ILE A 63 2.43 -15.27 0.32
CA ILE A 63 3.14 -16.38 0.99
C ILE A 63 3.96 -17.19 -0.02
N LEU A 64 3.36 -17.55 -1.15
CA LEU A 64 4.07 -18.29 -2.20
C LEU A 64 5.31 -17.52 -2.70
N PHE A 65 5.20 -16.20 -2.88
CA PHE A 65 6.32 -15.37 -3.29
C PHE A 65 7.37 -15.22 -2.18
N ASP A 66 6.98 -15.23 -0.90
CA ASP A 66 7.92 -15.25 0.21
C ASP A 66 8.76 -16.54 0.23
N TYR A 67 8.15 -17.69 -0.02
CA TYR A 67 8.86 -18.97 -0.12
C TYR A 67 9.84 -18.99 -1.32
N LEU A 68 9.43 -18.42 -2.46
CA LEU A 68 10.27 -18.26 -3.64
C LEU A 68 11.44 -17.30 -3.40
N ASP A 69 11.19 -16.16 -2.75
CA ASP A 69 12.21 -15.14 -2.49
C ASP A 69 13.28 -15.63 -1.50
N ARG A 70 12.87 -16.42 -0.52
CA ARG A 70 13.78 -17.09 0.42
C ARG A 70 14.52 -18.29 -0.19
N GLY A 71 14.21 -18.69 -1.42
CA GLY A 71 14.81 -19.83 -2.09
C GLY A 71 14.47 -21.20 -1.47
N VAL A 72 13.37 -21.28 -0.73
CA VAL A 72 12.85 -22.54 -0.17
C VAL A 72 12.25 -23.43 -1.27
N ILE A 73 11.67 -22.79 -2.26
CA ILE A 73 11.12 -23.39 -3.47
C ILE A 73 11.57 -22.60 -4.70
N SER A 74 11.48 -23.21 -5.89
CA SER A 74 11.77 -22.61 -7.18
C SER A 74 10.55 -22.58 -8.10
N MET A 75 10.55 -21.76 -9.15
CA MET A 75 9.46 -21.69 -10.14
C MET A 75 9.20 -23.02 -10.86
N SER A 76 10.25 -23.86 -10.98
CA SER A 76 10.18 -25.17 -11.64
C SER A 76 9.74 -26.30 -10.71
N ASP A 77 9.71 -26.09 -9.39
CA ASP A 77 9.21 -27.08 -8.46
C ASP A 77 7.72 -27.32 -8.72
N GLU A 78 7.25 -28.52 -8.42
CA GLU A 78 5.90 -28.93 -8.73
C GLU A 78 5.13 -29.30 -7.47
N PHE A 79 3.88 -28.92 -7.41
CA PHE A 79 2.95 -29.41 -6.40
C PHE A 79 1.93 -30.35 -7.02
N ILE A 80 1.56 -31.37 -6.24
CA ILE A 80 0.52 -32.33 -6.63
C ILE A 80 -0.87 -31.70 -6.45
N VAL A 81 -1.75 -31.95 -7.40
CA VAL A 81 -3.18 -31.64 -7.27
C VAL A 81 -3.86 -32.77 -6.54
N SER A 82 -4.12 -32.59 -5.25
CA SER A 82 -4.80 -33.60 -4.41
C SER A 82 -6.24 -33.80 -4.83
N GLU A 83 -6.85 -34.89 -4.38
CA GLU A 83 -8.30 -35.11 -4.54
C GLU A 83 -9.11 -33.98 -3.87
N ASN A 84 -8.65 -33.42 -2.75
CA ASN A 84 -9.29 -32.30 -2.08
C ASN A 84 -9.23 -31.04 -2.96
N ALA A 85 -8.07 -30.68 -3.52
CA ALA A 85 -7.90 -29.55 -4.44
C ALA A 85 -8.80 -29.69 -5.68
N TRP A 86 -8.85 -30.90 -6.25
CA TRP A 86 -9.68 -31.19 -7.42
C TRP A 86 -11.18 -31.15 -7.11
N ARG A 87 -11.64 -31.71 -5.96
CA ARG A 87 -13.06 -31.70 -5.58
C ARG A 87 -13.55 -30.32 -5.19
N LYS A 88 -12.81 -29.58 -4.37
CA LYS A 88 -13.23 -28.27 -3.86
C LYS A 88 -12.98 -27.12 -4.83
N GLY A 89 -11.94 -27.20 -5.65
CA GLY A 89 -11.49 -26.12 -6.51
C GLY A 89 -11.50 -26.41 -8.00
N GLY A 90 -11.65 -27.67 -8.41
CA GLY A 90 -11.62 -28.11 -9.80
C GLY A 90 -12.94 -27.92 -10.53
N ALA A 91 -13.02 -28.42 -11.76
CA ALA A 91 -14.15 -28.23 -12.67
C ALA A 91 -15.51 -28.70 -12.12
N MET A 92 -15.51 -29.71 -11.23
CA MET A 92 -16.73 -30.25 -10.62
C MET A 92 -17.31 -29.38 -9.50
N SER A 93 -16.57 -28.40 -9.00
CA SER A 93 -16.98 -27.57 -7.86
C SER A 93 -17.88 -26.37 -8.25
N ASP A 94 -18.20 -26.20 -9.52
CA ASP A 94 -18.91 -25.02 -10.07
C ASP A 94 -18.26 -23.68 -9.63
N SER A 95 -16.98 -23.72 -9.36
CA SER A 95 -16.20 -22.56 -8.90
C SER A 95 -15.11 -22.15 -9.89
N SER A 96 -14.30 -21.18 -9.52
CA SER A 96 -13.15 -20.77 -10.35
C SER A 96 -12.08 -21.82 -10.36
N THR A 97 -11.71 -22.34 -11.52
CA THR A 97 -10.71 -23.40 -11.68
C THR A 97 -9.71 -23.06 -12.78
N MET A 98 -8.46 -23.51 -12.65
CA MET A 98 -7.51 -23.55 -13.77
C MET A 98 -7.65 -24.81 -14.63
N PHE A 99 -8.54 -25.72 -14.25
CA PHE A 99 -8.73 -27.05 -14.84
C PHE A 99 -7.52 -27.99 -14.61
N ALA A 100 -7.03 -28.00 -13.39
CA ALA A 100 -6.00 -28.93 -12.96
C ALA A 100 -6.57 -30.36 -12.86
N GLU A 101 -5.81 -31.35 -13.37
CA GLU A 101 -6.19 -32.76 -13.28
C GLU A 101 -5.80 -33.34 -11.91
N VAL A 102 -6.63 -34.21 -11.34
CA VAL A 102 -6.34 -34.86 -10.09
C VAL A 102 -5.05 -35.72 -10.21
N SER A 103 -4.23 -35.67 -9.17
CA SER A 103 -2.94 -36.38 -9.11
C SER A 103 -1.89 -35.89 -10.12
N SER A 104 -2.15 -34.81 -10.88
CA SER A 104 -1.13 -34.20 -11.72
C SER A 104 -0.16 -33.36 -10.90
N TYR A 105 1.07 -33.24 -11.39
CA TYR A 105 2.08 -32.34 -10.85
C TYR A 105 2.12 -31.09 -11.70
N ILE A 106 2.03 -29.92 -11.07
CA ILE A 106 1.96 -28.64 -11.75
C ILE A 106 3.05 -27.72 -11.20
N SER A 107 3.86 -27.14 -12.09
CA SER A 107 4.92 -26.21 -11.69
C SER A 107 4.34 -24.99 -10.99
N ILE A 108 5.10 -24.46 -10.02
CA ILE A 108 4.74 -23.27 -9.26
C ILE A 108 4.46 -22.09 -10.20
N GLU A 109 5.23 -21.94 -11.26
CA GLU A 109 5.02 -20.92 -12.27
C GLU A 109 3.62 -21.00 -12.91
N ASN A 110 3.15 -22.23 -13.23
CA ASN A 110 1.82 -22.43 -13.81
C ASN A 110 0.71 -22.27 -12.76
N LEU A 111 0.95 -22.69 -11.51
CA LEU A 111 0.01 -22.46 -10.41
C LEU A 111 -0.19 -20.95 -10.16
N ILE A 112 0.86 -20.14 -10.20
CA ILE A 112 0.78 -18.67 -10.11
C ILE A 112 -0.13 -18.12 -11.20
N ARG A 113 0.05 -18.51 -12.47
CA ARG A 113 -0.82 -18.08 -13.58
C ARG A 113 -2.26 -18.53 -13.38
N GLY A 114 -2.48 -19.78 -12.96
CA GLY A 114 -3.81 -20.30 -12.64
C GLY A 114 -4.52 -19.47 -11.57
N ILE A 115 -3.81 -19.09 -10.50
CA ILE A 115 -4.34 -18.27 -9.41
C ILE A 115 -4.67 -16.86 -9.86
N ILE A 116 -3.78 -16.22 -10.61
CA ILE A 116 -3.91 -14.80 -11.00
C ILE A 116 -4.94 -14.65 -12.11
N ILE A 117 -4.78 -15.38 -13.21
CA ILE A 117 -5.52 -15.16 -14.46
C ILE A 117 -6.93 -15.70 -14.37
N GLN A 118 -7.06 -16.96 -13.97
CA GLN A 118 -8.36 -17.63 -13.91
C GLN A 118 -8.96 -17.63 -12.49
N SER A 119 -8.19 -17.23 -11.50
CA SER A 119 -8.64 -17.29 -10.11
C SER A 119 -8.87 -18.72 -9.62
N GLY A 120 -8.07 -19.69 -10.12
CA GLY A 120 -8.20 -21.12 -9.84
C GLY A 120 -8.20 -21.42 -8.35
N ASN A 121 -9.27 -22.04 -7.86
CA ASN A 121 -9.34 -22.52 -6.47
C ASN A 121 -8.52 -23.79 -6.31
N ASP A 122 -8.54 -24.68 -7.31
CA ASP A 122 -7.69 -25.85 -7.42
C ASP A 122 -6.21 -25.53 -7.24
N ALA A 123 -5.73 -24.50 -7.96
CA ALA A 123 -4.35 -24.04 -7.83
C ALA A 123 -4.04 -23.48 -6.44
N CYS A 124 -4.97 -22.72 -5.82
CA CYS A 124 -4.76 -22.20 -4.47
C CYS A 124 -4.67 -23.30 -3.43
N ILE A 125 -5.55 -24.31 -3.51
CA ILE A 125 -5.55 -25.44 -2.57
C ILE A 125 -4.27 -26.27 -2.75
N ALA A 126 -3.86 -26.54 -4.00
CA ALA A 126 -2.61 -27.24 -4.29
C ALA A 126 -1.39 -26.49 -3.72
N VAL A 127 -1.35 -25.16 -3.82
CA VAL A 127 -0.30 -24.32 -3.21
C VAL A 127 -0.36 -24.43 -1.68
N ALA A 128 -1.54 -24.31 -1.06
CA ALA A 128 -1.69 -24.35 0.38
C ALA A 128 -1.26 -25.71 0.96
N GLU A 129 -1.68 -26.80 0.32
CA GLU A 129 -1.29 -28.14 0.71
C GLU A 129 0.20 -28.43 0.48
N GLY A 130 0.76 -27.94 -0.65
CA GLY A 130 2.17 -28.11 -0.99
C GLY A 130 3.11 -27.36 -0.04
N LEU A 131 2.73 -26.16 0.41
CA LEU A 131 3.54 -25.35 1.33
C LEU A 131 3.37 -25.75 2.80
N SER A 132 2.14 -25.96 3.24
CA SER A 132 1.80 -26.13 4.67
C SER A 132 1.21 -27.48 5.02
N GLY A 133 1.02 -28.38 4.05
CA GLY A 133 0.46 -29.71 4.24
C GLY A 133 -1.07 -29.75 4.30
N SER A 134 -1.74 -28.62 4.60
CA SER A 134 -3.21 -28.50 4.57
C SER A 134 -3.67 -27.06 4.43
N GLU A 135 -4.91 -26.84 3.96
CA GLU A 135 -5.51 -25.50 3.92
C GLU A 135 -5.65 -24.87 5.31
N ASP A 136 -5.94 -25.65 6.36
CA ASP A 136 -6.10 -25.15 7.73
C ASP A 136 -4.77 -24.60 8.27
N LEU A 137 -3.67 -25.32 8.09
CA LEU A 137 -2.34 -24.86 8.47
C LEU A 137 -1.91 -23.64 7.64
N PHE A 138 -2.23 -23.64 6.36
CA PHE A 138 -1.97 -22.48 5.50
C PHE A 138 -2.77 -21.25 5.93
N ALA A 139 -4.02 -21.41 6.38
CA ALA A 139 -4.82 -20.32 6.92
C ALA A 139 -4.21 -19.73 8.21
N VAL A 140 -3.57 -20.54 9.04
CA VAL A 140 -2.79 -20.06 10.20
C VAL A 140 -1.64 -19.17 9.71
N GLU A 141 -0.92 -19.59 8.67
CA GLU A 141 0.18 -18.83 8.08
C GLU A 141 -0.33 -17.54 7.42
N MET A 142 -1.47 -17.56 6.72
CA MET A 142 -2.11 -16.35 6.16
C MET A 142 -2.39 -15.31 7.27
N ASN A 143 -2.91 -15.74 8.41
CA ASN A 143 -3.20 -14.85 9.54
C ASN A 143 -1.92 -14.35 10.23
N PHE A 144 -0.85 -15.16 10.27
CA PHE A 144 0.46 -14.71 10.74
C PHE A 144 0.99 -13.57 9.87
N PHE A 145 1.01 -13.73 8.55
CA PHE A 145 1.46 -12.67 7.63
C PHE A 145 0.54 -11.45 7.66
N ALA A 146 -0.78 -11.63 7.77
CA ALA A 146 -1.70 -10.52 7.93
C ALA A 146 -1.35 -9.65 9.14
N LYS A 147 -1.08 -10.28 10.28
CA LYS A 147 -0.65 -9.57 11.50
C LYS A 147 0.69 -8.86 11.30
N GLN A 148 1.67 -9.50 10.66
CA GLN A 148 2.99 -8.90 10.39
C GLN A 148 2.88 -7.66 9.47
N LEU A 149 1.94 -7.68 8.53
CA LEU A 149 1.67 -6.58 7.61
C LEU A 149 0.82 -5.47 8.23
N GLY A 150 0.26 -5.67 9.43
CA GLY A 150 -0.63 -4.70 10.08
C GLY A 150 -2.08 -4.72 9.55
N MET A 151 -2.52 -5.84 8.95
CA MET A 151 -3.89 -6.06 8.47
C MET A 151 -4.82 -6.38 9.65
N ASN A 152 -5.16 -5.37 10.43
CA ASN A 152 -5.84 -5.53 11.72
C ASN A 152 -7.34 -5.87 11.59
N GLN A 153 -7.93 -5.74 10.41
CA GLN A 153 -9.33 -6.05 10.11
C GLN A 153 -9.47 -7.29 9.23
N SER A 154 -8.49 -8.23 9.30
CA SER A 154 -8.46 -9.41 8.45
C SER A 154 -8.38 -10.69 9.26
N ASN A 155 -9.11 -11.70 8.80
CA ASN A 155 -9.03 -13.07 9.27
C ASN A 155 -9.27 -14.02 8.11
N PHE A 156 -8.33 -14.92 7.83
CA PHE A 156 -8.38 -15.86 6.72
C PHE A 156 -8.69 -17.26 7.24
N LYS A 157 -9.57 -17.98 6.54
CA LYS A 157 -9.99 -19.36 6.88
C LYS A 157 -9.65 -20.39 5.80
N ASN A 158 -9.32 -19.92 4.60
CA ASN A 158 -8.91 -20.77 3.48
C ASN A 158 -8.05 -19.99 2.49
N SER A 159 -7.38 -20.71 1.61
CA SER A 159 -6.47 -20.17 0.60
C SER A 159 -7.17 -19.46 -0.57
N THR A 160 -8.46 -19.71 -0.76
CA THR A 160 -9.21 -19.43 -1.97
C THR A 160 -10.07 -18.16 -1.89
N GLY A 161 -10.53 -17.82 -0.67
CA GLY A 161 -11.57 -16.81 -0.43
C GLY A 161 -12.99 -17.37 -0.68
N LEU A 162 -13.18 -18.68 -0.66
CA LEU A 162 -14.50 -19.28 -0.55
C LEU A 162 -15.17 -18.82 0.75
N HIS A 163 -16.48 -18.71 0.71
CA HIS A 163 -17.25 -18.14 1.82
C HIS A 163 -17.07 -18.93 3.12
N HIS A 164 -16.84 -18.21 4.20
CA HIS A 164 -16.86 -18.65 5.57
C HIS A 164 -17.18 -17.43 6.45
N GLU A 165 -18.03 -17.57 7.44
CA GLU A 165 -18.52 -16.45 8.27
C GLU A 165 -17.38 -15.67 8.94
N GLU A 166 -16.32 -16.36 9.33
CA GLU A 166 -15.13 -15.74 9.94
C GLU A 166 -14.03 -15.38 8.93
N HIS A 167 -14.27 -15.50 7.61
CA HIS A 167 -13.31 -15.11 6.58
C HIS A 167 -13.62 -13.69 6.11
N TYR A 168 -12.91 -12.72 6.65
CA TYR A 168 -13.15 -11.31 6.38
C TYR A 168 -11.84 -10.52 6.24
N THR A 169 -11.98 -9.34 5.67
CA THR A 169 -10.92 -8.33 5.55
C THR A 169 -11.54 -6.93 5.49
N SER A 170 -10.73 -5.90 5.21
CA SER A 170 -11.20 -4.56 4.85
C SER A 170 -10.54 -4.08 3.55
N SER A 171 -11.10 -3.04 2.93
CA SER A 171 -10.49 -2.39 1.76
C SER A 171 -9.10 -1.86 2.07
N LYS A 172 -8.92 -1.30 3.26
CA LYS A 172 -7.65 -0.76 3.74
C LYS A 172 -6.60 -1.87 3.87
N ASP A 173 -6.97 -3.01 4.47
CA ASP A 173 -6.07 -4.15 4.63
C ASP A 173 -5.66 -4.76 3.29
N LEU A 174 -6.59 -4.87 2.33
CA LEU A 174 -6.26 -5.35 0.98
C LEU A 174 -5.31 -4.42 0.23
N VAL A 175 -5.41 -3.11 0.46
CA VAL A 175 -4.44 -2.14 -0.08
C VAL A 175 -3.08 -2.31 0.59
N ILE A 176 -3.01 -2.52 1.92
CA ILE A 176 -1.75 -2.84 2.63
C ILE A 176 -1.09 -4.08 2.02
N LEU A 177 -1.83 -5.16 1.84
CA LEU A 177 -1.35 -6.40 1.22
C LEU A 177 -0.85 -6.16 -0.22
N SER A 178 -1.61 -5.41 -1.03
CA SER A 178 -1.23 -5.11 -2.41
C SER A 178 0.05 -4.29 -2.50
N LYS A 179 0.22 -3.32 -1.61
CA LYS A 179 1.46 -2.55 -1.50
C LYS A 179 2.64 -3.43 -1.10
N ALA A 180 2.43 -4.31 -0.14
CA ALA A 180 3.46 -5.26 0.30
C ALA A 180 3.88 -6.22 -0.82
N LEU A 181 2.93 -6.76 -1.60
CA LEU A 181 3.21 -7.58 -2.78
C LEU A 181 4.11 -6.85 -3.79
N ILE A 182 3.75 -5.63 -4.15
CA ILE A 182 4.51 -4.83 -5.11
C ILE A 182 5.89 -4.47 -4.56
N LYS A 183 5.98 -4.12 -3.27
CA LYS A 183 7.23 -3.68 -2.65
C LYS A 183 8.23 -4.82 -2.45
N ASN A 184 7.75 -5.94 -1.92
CA ASN A 184 8.61 -7.03 -1.46
C ASN A 184 8.92 -8.03 -2.57
N PHE A 185 8.02 -8.18 -3.56
CA PHE A 185 8.09 -9.22 -4.58
C PHE A 185 7.94 -8.67 -6.00
N TYR A 186 8.55 -7.53 -6.27
CA TYR A 186 8.45 -6.85 -7.57
C TYR A 186 8.90 -7.72 -8.74
N GLN A 187 9.87 -8.60 -8.54
CA GLN A 187 10.37 -9.55 -9.54
C GLN A 187 9.27 -10.52 -10.04
N TYR A 188 8.27 -10.85 -9.21
CA TYR A 188 7.14 -11.72 -9.57
C TYR A 188 5.90 -10.93 -9.98
N TYR A 189 5.94 -9.59 -9.84
CA TYR A 189 4.77 -8.75 -10.07
C TYR A 189 4.26 -8.78 -11.52
N HIS A 190 5.14 -9.06 -12.47
CA HIS A 190 4.81 -9.12 -13.90
C HIS A 190 3.67 -10.13 -14.23
N PHE A 191 3.51 -11.21 -13.46
CA PHE A 191 2.43 -12.18 -13.64
C PHE A 191 1.03 -11.55 -13.56
N PHE A 192 0.85 -10.49 -12.77
CA PHE A 192 -0.44 -9.81 -12.63
C PHE A 192 -0.87 -9.07 -13.90
N SER A 193 0.07 -8.71 -14.77
CA SER A 193 -0.20 -8.02 -16.03
C SER A 193 -0.46 -8.97 -17.22
N GLU A 194 -0.25 -10.27 -17.03
CA GLU A 194 -0.52 -11.26 -18.08
C GLU A 194 -2.02 -11.29 -18.44
N LYS A 195 -2.33 -11.14 -19.74
CA LYS A 195 -3.71 -10.99 -20.22
C LYS A 195 -4.44 -12.31 -20.40
N SER A 196 -3.71 -13.40 -20.54
CA SER A 196 -4.26 -14.74 -20.78
C SER A 196 -3.24 -15.81 -20.43
N PHE A 197 -3.75 -17.03 -20.25
CA PHE A 197 -2.98 -18.23 -19.98
C PHE A 197 -3.69 -19.42 -20.63
N THR A 198 -2.95 -20.34 -21.22
CA THR A 198 -3.50 -21.58 -21.76
C THR A 198 -3.02 -22.75 -20.93
N TRP A 199 -3.94 -23.50 -20.37
CA TRP A 199 -3.65 -24.71 -19.59
C TRP A 199 -4.54 -25.87 -20.08
N ASN A 200 -4.00 -27.06 -20.24
CA ASN A 200 -4.70 -28.25 -20.77
C ASN A 200 -5.49 -27.94 -22.07
N ASN A 201 -4.89 -27.20 -22.99
CA ASN A 201 -5.51 -26.71 -24.23
C ASN A 201 -6.74 -25.79 -24.01
N ILE A 202 -6.99 -25.34 -22.78
CA ILE A 202 -8.07 -24.40 -22.46
C ILE A 202 -7.49 -22.98 -22.38
N PHE A 203 -7.92 -22.11 -23.29
CA PHE A 203 -7.56 -20.69 -23.27
C PHE A 203 -8.35 -19.98 -22.17
N GLN A 204 -7.63 -19.26 -21.30
CA GLN A 204 -8.18 -18.56 -20.15
C GLN A 204 -7.78 -17.10 -20.20
N SER A 205 -8.77 -16.22 -20.19
CA SER A 205 -8.56 -14.77 -20.21
C SER A 205 -8.50 -14.21 -18.78
N ASN A 206 -7.56 -13.30 -18.53
CA ASN A 206 -7.51 -12.63 -17.21
C ASN A 206 -8.84 -11.91 -16.94
N ARG A 207 -9.38 -12.11 -15.74
CA ARG A 207 -10.66 -11.55 -15.31
C ARG A 207 -10.63 -10.05 -15.05
N ASN A 208 -9.43 -9.47 -14.94
CA ASN A 208 -9.22 -8.03 -14.89
C ASN A 208 -9.25 -7.45 -16.31
N ASN A 209 -10.43 -7.07 -16.78
CA ASN A 209 -10.61 -6.51 -18.12
C ASN A 209 -9.86 -5.19 -18.31
N LEU A 210 -9.57 -4.43 -17.23
CA LEU A 210 -8.87 -3.15 -17.30
C LEU A 210 -7.41 -3.28 -17.76
N LEU A 211 -6.82 -4.49 -17.73
CA LEU A 211 -5.51 -4.77 -18.35
C LEU A 211 -5.48 -4.53 -19.86
N ARG A 212 -6.65 -4.46 -20.51
CA ARG A 212 -6.79 -4.19 -21.95
C ARG A 212 -7.08 -2.73 -22.25
N ASP A 213 -7.44 -1.95 -21.21
CA ASP A 213 -7.68 -0.53 -21.34
C ASP A 213 -6.33 0.21 -21.28
N ASN A 214 -6.19 1.26 -22.06
CA ASN A 214 -4.96 2.04 -22.06
C ASN A 214 -4.96 3.09 -20.93
N ILE A 215 -5.14 2.63 -19.70
CA ILE A 215 -5.17 3.47 -18.48
C ILE A 215 -4.09 3.08 -17.46
N GLY A 216 -3.04 2.38 -17.91
CA GLY A 216 -1.89 2.03 -17.07
C GLY A 216 -2.13 0.94 -16.03
N VAL A 217 -3.26 0.21 -16.06
CA VAL A 217 -3.54 -0.90 -15.15
C VAL A 217 -2.60 -2.06 -15.43
N ASP A 218 -1.90 -2.55 -14.37
CA ASP A 218 -0.91 -3.63 -14.42
C ASP A 218 -1.19 -4.76 -13.42
N GLY A 219 -2.34 -4.75 -12.77
CA GLY A 219 -2.78 -5.77 -11.79
C GLY A 219 -4.12 -5.35 -11.18
N LEU A 220 -4.68 -5.99 -10.20
CA LEU A 220 -4.23 -7.12 -9.42
C LEU A 220 -5.25 -8.28 -9.49
N LYS A 221 -6.40 -8.14 -8.75
CA LYS A 221 -7.32 -9.27 -8.53
C LYS A 221 -8.79 -8.87 -8.52
N THR A 222 -9.64 -9.79 -9.00
CA THR A 222 -11.10 -9.67 -8.92
C THR A 222 -11.66 -10.63 -7.89
N GLY A 223 -12.79 -10.27 -7.27
CA GLY A 223 -13.55 -11.09 -6.34
C GLY A 223 -15.03 -11.16 -6.73
N LYS A 224 -15.70 -12.26 -6.39
CA LYS A 224 -17.16 -12.41 -6.49
C LYS A 224 -17.59 -13.60 -5.62
N THR A 225 -18.51 -13.36 -4.69
CA THR A 225 -19.40 -14.36 -4.07
C THR A 225 -20.82 -13.80 -4.11
N ASN A 226 -21.78 -14.59 -3.68
CA ASN A 226 -23.15 -14.12 -3.60
C ASN A 226 -23.30 -13.06 -2.48
N GLU A 227 -22.56 -13.24 -1.39
CA GLU A 227 -22.56 -12.39 -0.20
C GLU A 227 -21.79 -11.08 -0.41
N SER A 228 -20.68 -11.13 -1.16
CA SER A 228 -19.81 -9.97 -1.37
C SER A 228 -20.12 -9.13 -2.60
N GLY A 229 -20.99 -9.63 -3.51
CA GLY A 229 -21.15 -9.03 -4.83
C GLY A 229 -19.86 -9.10 -5.65
N PHE A 230 -19.77 -8.25 -6.68
CA PHE A 230 -18.59 -8.13 -7.53
C PHE A 230 -17.63 -7.09 -6.96
N SER A 231 -16.37 -7.45 -6.87
CA SER A 231 -15.30 -6.60 -6.34
C SER A 231 -14.02 -6.72 -7.16
N MET A 232 -13.17 -5.72 -7.09
CA MET A 232 -11.82 -5.81 -7.64
C MET A 232 -10.88 -4.82 -6.96
N ILE A 233 -9.62 -5.20 -6.91
CA ILE A 233 -8.51 -4.35 -6.56
C ILE A 233 -7.56 -4.25 -7.75
N VAL A 234 -7.11 -3.05 -8.06
CA VAL A 234 -6.18 -2.80 -9.17
C VAL A 234 -5.01 -1.95 -8.71
N SER A 235 -3.90 -2.13 -9.43
CA SER A 235 -2.81 -1.18 -9.47
C SER A 235 -2.76 -0.55 -10.85
N SER A 236 -2.46 0.73 -10.90
CA SER A 236 -2.33 1.48 -12.15
C SER A 236 -1.16 2.44 -12.08
N VAL A 237 -0.36 2.52 -13.15
CA VAL A 237 0.78 3.43 -13.28
C VAL A 237 0.54 4.41 -14.40
N SER A 238 0.64 5.71 -14.09
CA SER A 238 0.57 6.79 -15.09
C SER A 238 1.45 7.95 -14.63
N ASN A 239 2.27 8.50 -15.53
CA ASN A 239 3.14 9.65 -15.25
C ASN A 239 3.93 9.50 -13.94
N ASP A 240 4.64 8.39 -13.76
CA ASP A 240 5.44 8.03 -12.56
C ASP A 240 4.64 7.97 -11.24
N THR A 241 3.33 7.92 -11.33
CA THR A 241 2.44 7.78 -10.18
C THR A 241 1.77 6.41 -10.25
N ARG A 242 1.99 5.59 -9.21
CA ARG A 242 1.26 4.33 -9.01
C ARG A 242 0.13 4.57 -8.03
N LEU A 243 -1.07 4.19 -8.44
CA LEU A 243 -2.27 4.20 -7.61
C LEU A 243 -2.70 2.76 -7.32
N ILE A 244 -3.23 2.54 -6.12
CA ILE A 244 -3.93 1.29 -5.78
C ILE A 244 -5.37 1.64 -5.46
N GLY A 245 -6.30 1.02 -6.18
CA GLY A 245 -7.73 1.23 -6.01
C GLY A 245 -8.49 -0.06 -5.78
N ILE A 246 -9.51 0.00 -4.94
CA ILE A 246 -10.45 -1.09 -4.69
C ILE A 246 -11.89 -0.57 -4.78
N VAL A 247 -12.77 -1.37 -5.35
CA VAL A 247 -14.23 -1.18 -5.33
C VAL A 247 -14.90 -2.54 -5.08
N GLY A 248 -16.06 -2.52 -4.42
CA GLY A 248 -16.82 -3.76 -4.22
C GLY A 248 -18.25 -3.56 -3.74
N GLY A 249 -18.96 -4.68 -3.53
CA GLY A 249 -20.39 -4.69 -3.31
C GLY A 249 -21.23 -4.45 -4.57
N LEU A 250 -20.66 -4.66 -5.74
CA LEU A 250 -21.28 -4.29 -7.01
C LEU A 250 -22.15 -5.40 -7.56
N SER A 251 -23.23 -5.02 -8.27
CA SER A 251 -24.27 -5.95 -8.76
C SER A 251 -23.85 -6.74 -10.00
N SER A 252 -22.84 -6.29 -10.74
CA SER A 252 -22.41 -6.94 -11.97
C SER A 252 -20.93 -6.77 -12.26
N LYS A 253 -20.40 -7.64 -13.15
CA LYS A 253 -19.04 -7.56 -13.67
C LYS A 253 -18.78 -6.25 -14.41
N ASP A 254 -19.75 -5.78 -15.18
CA ASP A 254 -19.62 -4.56 -15.98
C ASP A 254 -19.61 -3.33 -15.08
N LYS A 255 -20.48 -3.31 -14.07
CA LYS A 255 -20.52 -2.24 -13.07
C LYS A 255 -19.21 -2.18 -12.28
N ARG A 256 -18.68 -3.34 -11.88
CA ARG A 256 -17.35 -3.43 -11.24
C ARG A 256 -16.26 -2.80 -12.10
N THR A 257 -16.24 -3.13 -13.39
CA THR A 257 -15.24 -2.62 -14.34
C THR A 257 -15.41 -1.12 -14.56
N SER A 258 -16.65 -0.63 -14.72
CA SER A 258 -16.94 0.79 -14.96
C SER A 258 -16.61 1.66 -13.74
N GLU A 259 -17.02 1.23 -12.54
CA GLU A 259 -16.75 2.01 -11.31
C GLU A 259 -15.26 2.04 -10.98
N MET A 260 -14.53 0.93 -11.17
CA MET A 260 -13.08 0.93 -10.99
C MET A 260 -12.38 1.83 -12.01
N ARG A 261 -12.78 1.77 -13.31
CA ARG A 261 -12.24 2.68 -14.34
C ARG A 261 -12.46 4.15 -13.97
N LYS A 262 -13.64 4.48 -13.47
CA LYS A 262 -14.01 5.81 -13.02
C LYS A 262 -13.13 6.26 -11.85
N LEU A 263 -12.90 5.39 -10.85
CA LEU A 263 -12.05 5.66 -9.69
C LEU A 263 -10.59 5.89 -10.08
N ILE A 264 -10.02 5.02 -10.95
CA ILE A 264 -8.64 5.17 -11.41
C ILE A 264 -8.47 6.43 -12.26
N ASN A 265 -9.39 6.69 -13.20
CA ASN A 265 -9.37 7.92 -14.00
C ASN A 265 -9.44 9.19 -13.13
N PHE A 266 -10.23 9.15 -12.07
CA PHE A 266 -10.28 10.24 -11.11
C PHE A 266 -8.90 10.48 -10.48
N GLY A 267 -8.29 9.45 -9.92
CA GLY A 267 -6.96 9.58 -9.30
C GLY A 267 -5.88 10.07 -10.26
N GLN A 268 -5.91 9.61 -11.52
CA GLN A 268 -4.92 10.00 -12.53
C GLN A 268 -5.13 11.41 -13.09
N LYS A 269 -6.38 11.88 -13.18
CA LYS A 269 -6.72 13.15 -13.85
C LYS A 269 -6.98 14.29 -12.89
N ALA A 270 -7.46 14.01 -11.66
CA ALA A 270 -7.77 15.04 -10.70
C ALA A 270 -6.56 15.48 -9.87
N PHE A 271 -5.48 14.71 -9.86
CA PHE A 271 -4.32 14.96 -9.03
C PHE A 271 -3.03 15.10 -9.84
N LYS A 272 -2.14 15.96 -9.36
CA LYS A 272 -0.80 16.14 -9.91
C LYS A 272 0.23 16.02 -8.78
N ARG A 273 1.30 15.26 -9.02
CA ARG A 273 2.42 15.19 -8.07
C ARG A 273 3.15 16.51 -8.03
N SER A 274 3.30 17.05 -6.83
CA SER A 274 4.00 18.30 -6.56
C SER A 274 5.02 18.08 -5.46
N LEU A 275 6.22 18.61 -5.66
CA LEU A 275 7.26 18.64 -4.64
C LEU A 275 6.91 19.73 -3.62
N ILE A 276 6.81 19.39 -2.35
CA ILE A 276 6.46 20.29 -1.25
C ILE A 276 7.71 20.80 -0.56
N PHE A 277 8.62 19.89 -0.19
CA PHE A 277 9.91 20.22 0.41
C PHE A 277 11.02 19.36 -0.18
N LYS A 278 12.19 19.97 -0.40
CA LYS A 278 13.42 19.26 -0.75
C LYS A 278 14.18 18.87 0.53
N ASN A 279 14.84 17.73 0.51
CA ASN A 279 15.70 17.30 1.62
C ASN A 279 16.89 18.22 1.90
N SER A 280 17.30 19.03 0.90
CA SER A 280 18.36 20.04 1.03
C SER A 280 17.86 21.39 1.52
N GLU A 281 16.53 21.57 1.65
CA GLU A 281 15.92 22.83 2.08
C GLU A 281 16.02 22.99 3.60
N VAL A 282 16.46 24.16 4.05
CA VAL A 282 16.49 24.50 5.47
C VAL A 282 15.07 24.89 5.88
N ILE A 283 14.48 24.08 6.76
CA ILE A 283 13.12 24.30 7.26
C ILE A 283 13.13 25.35 8.37
N ASP A 284 14.09 25.24 9.29
CA ASP A 284 14.30 26.18 10.41
C ASP A 284 15.72 26.05 10.96
N LYS A 285 16.02 26.86 11.96
CA LYS A 285 17.25 26.80 12.76
C LYS A 285 16.92 26.62 14.23
N ALA A 286 17.63 25.72 14.88
CA ALA A 286 17.51 25.48 16.30
C ALA A 286 18.72 25.98 17.06
N ASP A 287 18.51 26.55 18.26
CA ASP A 287 19.58 27.02 19.14
C ASP A 287 20.36 25.85 19.75
N VAL A 288 21.71 25.97 19.73
CA VAL A 288 22.61 24.95 20.25
C VAL A 288 23.33 25.44 21.48
N TRP A 289 23.23 24.69 22.56
CA TRP A 289 23.96 24.94 23.78
C TRP A 289 25.25 24.10 23.84
N GLY A 290 26.35 24.76 24.25
CA GLY A 290 27.67 24.09 24.39
C GLY A 290 28.35 23.72 23.07
N GLY A 291 27.79 24.11 21.94
CA GLY A 291 28.35 23.88 20.62
C GLY A 291 29.37 24.92 20.17
N ASN A 292 30.25 24.56 19.21
CA ASN A 292 31.15 25.49 18.53
C ASN A 292 30.38 26.46 17.59
N GLN A 293 29.13 26.18 17.28
CA GLN A 293 28.15 27.06 16.65
C GLN A 293 26.97 27.29 17.57
N SER A 294 26.30 28.45 17.46
CA SER A 294 25.15 28.81 18.31
C SER A 294 23.81 28.27 17.82
N SER A 295 23.75 27.81 16.59
CA SER A 295 22.55 27.24 15.99
C SER A 295 22.92 26.14 14.99
N VAL A 296 21.96 25.30 14.67
CA VAL A 296 22.05 24.24 13.66
C VAL A 296 20.88 24.35 12.68
N ASN A 297 21.17 24.18 11.40
CA ASN A 297 20.12 24.14 10.36
C ASN A 297 19.39 22.80 10.40
N LEU A 298 18.06 22.86 10.37
CA LEU A 298 17.17 21.70 10.35
C LEU A 298 16.66 21.46 8.95
N THR A 299 16.66 20.22 8.50
CA THR A 299 16.13 19.76 7.23
C THR A 299 15.34 18.46 7.40
N ILE A 300 14.87 17.87 6.31
CA ILE A 300 14.17 16.59 6.26
C ILE A 300 15.06 15.52 5.61
N PRO A 301 14.92 14.23 5.97
CA PRO A 301 15.80 13.17 5.45
C PRO A 301 15.56 12.84 3.98
N LYS A 302 14.36 13.12 3.44
CA LYS A 302 13.97 12.83 2.05
C LYS A 302 13.01 13.89 1.54
N ASP A 303 12.98 14.09 0.22
CA ASP A 303 12.01 14.96 -0.45
C ASP A 303 10.57 14.54 -0.11
N ILE A 304 9.73 15.52 0.17
CA ILE A 304 8.30 15.34 0.38
C ILE A 304 7.56 15.77 -0.88
N SER A 305 6.91 14.83 -1.54
CA SER A 305 6.05 15.08 -2.71
C SER A 305 4.66 14.53 -2.44
N LEU A 306 3.63 15.31 -2.76
CA LEU A 306 2.22 14.93 -2.57
C LEU A 306 1.45 15.01 -3.89
N LEU A 307 0.36 14.27 -3.98
CA LEU A 307 -0.62 14.41 -5.05
C LEU A 307 -1.60 15.51 -4.67
N LEU A 308 -1.52 16.65 -5.35
CA LEU A 308 -2.42 17.78 -5.13
C LEU A 308 -3.56 17.76 -6.14
N ASP A 309 -4.78 17.98 -5.67
CA ASP A 309 -5.95 18.17 -6.53
C ASP A 309 -5.74 19.41 -7.42
N ILE A 310 -5.81 19.21 -8.73
CA ILE A 310 -5.60 20.29 -9.71
C ILE A 310 -6.80 21.22 -9.87
N ARG A 311 -7.96 20.86 -9.36
CA ARG A 311 -9.25 21.56 -9.51
C ARG A 311 -9.67 22.28 -8.23
N GLY A 312 -9.25 21.78 -7.09
CA GLY A 312 -9.56 22.30 -5.78
C GLY A 312 -8.31 22.77 -5.07
N ARG A 313 -8.41 23.95 -4.43
CA ARG A 313 -7.36 24.41 -3.55
C ARG A 313 -7.54 23.75 -2.21
N ARG A 314 -6.52 23.01 -1.82
CA ARG A 314 -6.38 22.55 -0.45
C ARG A 314 -5.30 23.40 0.21
N PHE A 315 -5.61 23.93 1.38
CA PHE A 315 -4.62 24.65 2.17
C PHE A 315 -3.73 23.62 2.85
N LEU A 316 -2.52 23.44 2.31
CA LEU A 316 -1.50 22.69 3.01
C LEU A 316 -0.91 23.57 4.10
N ASN A 317 -0.93 23.07 5.33
CA ASN A 317 -0.24 23.67 6.47
C ASN A 317 0.91 22.75 6.88
N ALA A 318 2.12 23.33 7.03
CA ALA A 318 3.22 22.61 7.66
C ALA A 318 3.39 23.13 9.10
N ARG A 319 3.43 22.19 10.05
CA ARG A 319 3.73 22.48 11.46
C ARG A 319 4.95 21.67 11.85
N TYR A 320 5.88 22.30 12.55
CA TYR A 320 7.03 21.60 13.08
C TYR A 320 7.20 21.87 14.57
N SER A 321 7.85 20.96 15.26
CA SER A 321 8.14 21.07 16.67
C SER A 321 9.48 20.40 17.01
N PHE A 322 10.27 21.07 17.83
CA PHE A 322 11.50 20.53 18.41
C PHE A 322 11.74 21.15 19.78
N LYS A 323 12.64 20.54 20.56
CA LYS A 323 13.00 21.04 21.89
C LYS A 323 14.24 21.90 21.81
N GLU A 324 14.22 23.06 22.45
CA GLU A 324 15.36 23.96 22.58
C GLU A 324 15.74 24.18 24.06
N PRO A 325 17.03 24.46 24.33
CA PRO A 325 18.18 24.36 23.43
C PRO A 325 18.58 22.90 23.16
N ILE A 326 19.19 22.68 21.98
CA ILE A 326 19.78 21.38 21.63
C ILE A 326 21.21 21.33 22.18
N PHE A 327 21.62 20.22 22.74
CA PHE A 327 22.94 20.08 23.34
C PHE A 327 23.96 19.50 22.37
N ALA A 328 25.11 20.18 22.22
CA ALA A 328 26.23 19.63 21.47
C ALA A 328 26.90 18.45 22.24
N PRO A 329 27.52 17.48 21.55
CA PRO A 329 27.74 17.41 20.11
C PRO A 329 26.49 16.98 19.36
N ILE A 330 26.34 17.45 18.11
CA ILE A 330 25.28 17.07 17.17
C ILE A 330 25.95 16.53 15.93
N LYS A 331 25.45 15.44 15.39
CA LYS A 331 25.91 14.87 14.12
C LYS A 331 24.90 15.17 13.02
N LYS A 332 25.38 15.37 11.81
CA LYS A 332 24.52 15.44 10.62
C LYS A 332 23.64 14.19 10.53
N GLY A 333 22.33 14.40 10.38
CA GLY A 333 21.33 13.33 10.37
C GLY A 333 20.71 13.00 11.73
N ASP A 334 21.20 13.58 12.84
CA ASP A 334 20.57 13.40 14.15
C ASP A 334 19.14 13.93 14.14
N SER A 335 18.22 13.14 14.71
CA SER A 335 16.81 13.52 14.82
C SER A 335 16.64 14.59 15.90
N ILE A 336 16.16 15.77 15.50
CA ILE A 336 16.01 16.94 16.36
C ILE A 336 14.55 17.20 16.72
N GLY A 337 13.64 16.91 15.78
CA GLY A 337 12.22 17.19 15.96
C GLY A 337 11.37 16.48 14.91
N LYS A 338 10.17 17.03 14.68
CA LYS A 338 9.26 16.51 13.67
C LYS A 338 8.60 17.63 12.90
N ILE A 339 8.22 17.33 11.65
CA ILE A 339 7.37 18.16 10.80
C ILE A 339 6.15 17.35 10.40
N VAL A 340 4.99 18.01 10.40
CA VAL A 340 3.70 17.45 10.03
C VAL A 340 3.11 18.32 8.92
N ILE A 341 2.69 17.71 7.82
CA ILE A 341 1.96 18.39 6.76
C ILE A 341 0.49 17.99 6.88
N LEU A 342 -0.36 18.99 6.98
CA LEU A 342 -1.80 18.85 7.12
C LEU A 342 -2.49 19.36 5.87
N ASN A 343 -3.61 18.73 5.53
CA ASN A 343 -4.63 19.25 4.63
C ASN A 343 -5.85 19.56 5.48
N ASP A 344 -6.18 20.84 5.62
CA ASP A 344 -7.10 21.32 6.64
C ASP A 344 -6.63 20.87 8.04
N ASN A 345 -7.28 19.90 8.66
CA ASN A 345 -6.91 19.33 9.95
C ASN A 345 -6.36 17.90 9.87
N ASP A 346 -6.37 17.28 8.69
CA ASP A 346 -5.93 15.91 8.50
C ASP A 346 -4.43 15.84 8.26
N ILE A 347 -3.73 15.01 9.02
CA ILE A 347 -2.31 14.76 8.83
C ILE A 347 -2.12 13.91 7.56
N ILE A 348 -1.43 14.48 6.55
CA ILE A 348 -1.10 13.76 5.33
C ILE A 348 0.28 13.13 5.43
N VAL A 349 1.24 13.85 6.03
CA VAL A 349 2.62 13.39 6.19
C VAL A 349 3.13 13.82 7.55
N GLU A 350 3.79 12.88 8.24
CA GLU A 350 4.63 13.16 9.41
C GLU A 350 6.03 12.59 9.15
N THR A 351 7.07 13.40 9.39
CA THR A 351 8.46 12.97 9.29
C THR A 351 9.33 13.71 10.31
N ILE A 352 10.55 13.19 10.52
CA ILE A 352 11.52 13.81 11.43
C ILE A 352 12.17 15.03 10.79
N LEU A 353 12.53 16.00 11.63
CA LEU A 353 13.52 17.04 11.33
C LEU A 353 14.88 16.55 11.78
N ILE A 354 15.88 16.68 10.93
CA ILE A 354 17.24 16.25 11.17
C ILE A 354 18.22 17.44 11.11
N SER A 355 19.35 17.30 11.78
CA SER A 355 20.49 18.20 11.62
C SER A 355 21.07 18.09 10.21
N ASN A 356 21.32 19.23 9.56
CA ASN A 356 21.97 19.28 8.24
C ASN A 356 23.52 19.27 8.34
N GLU A 357 24.09 19.44 9.54
CA GLU A 357 25.51 19.64 9.78
C GLU A 357 25.98 19.06 11.12
N ASP A 358 27.29 18.90 11.24
CA ASP A 358 27.94 18.49 12.49
C ASP A 358 28.24 19.72 13.34
N ILE A 359 27.86 19.65 14.64
CA ILE A 359 28.20 20.70 15.63
C ILE A 359 29.07 20.07 16.72
N GLY A 360 30.32 20.47 16.76
CA GLY A 360 31.25 20.05 17.81
C GLY A 360 31.03 20.77 19.15
N VAL A 361 31.63 20.27 20.21
CA VAL A 361 31.58 20.88 21.56
C VAL A 361 32.54 22.06 21.64
N LYS A 362 32.12 23.17 22.24
CA LYS A 362 33.01 24.30 22.58
C LYS A 362 34.06 23.91 23.62
N ASN A 363 35.21 24.57 23.59
CA ASN A 363 36.23 24.53 24.65
C ASN A 363 35.64 25.04 25.95
N ILE A 364 36.25 24.66 27.10
CA ILE A 364 35.78 25.00 28.46
C ILE A 364 35.50 26.50 28.64
N VAL A 365 36.35 27.38 28.08
CA VAL A 365 36.19 28.86 28.10
C VAL A 365 34.93 29.29 27.31
N GLY A 366 34.65 28.66 26.17
CA GLY A 366 33.45 28.95 25.37
C GLY A 366 32.15 28.50 26.04
N LYS A 367 32.19 27.44 26.87
CA LYS A 367 31.04 26.99 27.69
C LYS A 367 30.67 28.02 28.75
N ALA A 368 31.66 28.59 29.45
CA ALA A 368 31.46 29.61 30.48
C ALA A 368 30.82 30.90 29.90
N ILE A 369 31.27 31.34 28.73
CA ILE A 369 30.70 32.52 28.03
C ILE A 369 29.27 32.25 27.56
N GLY A 370 28.98 31.03 27.08
CA GLY A 370 27.64 30.63 26.65
C GLY A 370 26.63 30.58 27.80
N ALA A 371 27.04 30.08 28.97
CA ALA A 371 26.22 30.04 30.18
C ALA A 371 25.90 31.48 30.69
N ALA A 372 26.87 32.37 30.65
CA ALA A 372 26.65 33.77 31.04
C ALA A 372 25.65 34.48 30.12
N ARG A 373 25.70 34.24 28.81
CA ARG A 373 24.72 34.79 27.86
C ARG A 373 23.29 34.25 28.06
N TYR A 374 23.15 33.00 28.46
CA TYR A 374 21.85 32.38 28.68
C TYR A 374 21.17 32.86 29.99
N LEU A 375 21.95 33.37 30.95
CA LEU A 375 21.44 33.92 32.19
C LEU A 375 21.04 35.42 32.06
N ILE A 376 21.39 36.05 30.98
CA ILE A 376 21.17 37.52 30.77
C ILE A 376 19.98 37.75 29.76
N ASN A 377 19.55 36.76 29.01
CA ASN A 377 18.36 36.76 28.19
C ASN A 377 17.23 35.91 28.82
#